data_79b0cf38e9385533c1afb632d8e48eaa
#
_entry.id   79b0cf38e9385533c1afb632d8e48eaa
#
_cell.length_a   1.000
_cell.length_b   1.000
_cell.length_c   1.000
_cell.angle_alpha   90.00
_cell.angle_beta   90.00
_cell.angle_gamma   90.00
#
_symmetry.space_group_name_H-M   'P 1'
#
loop_
_entity.id
_entity.type
_entity.pdbx_description
1 polymer ?
#
loop_
_entity_poly.entity_id
_entity_poly.type
_entity_poly.pdbx_seq_one_letter_code
_entity_poly.pdbx_strand_id
1 'polypeptide(L)'
;MTWPLIKNSITWKDRFLLSKFIMTSDKFTQGSKVRAFEKEWSDWSNTKYSVFVNSGSSANLLLTSAVTELYKIEKNAKILTSVSTWATTVSPIIQLGYTPVFCDTDLGNFCFDLSHLKKLSEQYKEEIKIIFVPHLLGLKAPVSVY
;
A
#
# COMPACT_ATOMS: atom_id res chain seq x y z
N MET A 1 -13.98 29.78 -4.77
CA MET A 1 -12.62 29.17 -4.61
C MET A 1 -12.67 27.78 -5.23
N THR A 2 -11.91 27.52 -6.29
CA THR A 2 -11.81 26.16 -6.87
C THR A 2 -10.63 25.46 -6.22
N TRP A 3 -10.87 24.33 -5.60
CA TRP A 3 -9.81 23.47 -5.06
C TRP A 3 -9.35 22.50 -6.16
N PRO A 4 -8.15 22.66 -6.73
CA PRO A 4 -7.71 21.75 -7.80
C PRO A 4 -7.41 20.36 -7.22
N LEU A 5 -7.84 19.34 -7.94
CA LEU A 5 -7.59 17.94 -7.58
C LEU A 5 -6.08 17.62 -7.63
N ILE A 6 -5.35 18.21 -8.55
CA ILE A 6 -3.91 18.01 -8.74
C ILE A 6 -3.25 19.38 -8.99
N LYS A 7 -2.09 19.58 -8.34
CA LYS A 7 -1.17 20.66 -8.68
C LYS A 7 0.07 20.04 -9.32
N ASN A 8 0.42 20.51 -10.52
CA ASN A 8 1.65 20.05 -11.16
C ASN A 8 2.86 20.55 -10.38
N SER A 9 3.62 19.63 -9.80
CA SER A 9 4.84 19.90 -9.03
C SER A 9 6.13 19.70 -9.82
N ILE A 10 6.02 19.21 -11.06
CA ILE A 10 7.19 18.99 -11.93
C ILE A 10 7.70 20.33 -12.44
N THR A 11 8.87 20.72 -11.95
CA THR A 11 9.54 21.98 -12.33
C THR A 11 10.28 21.83 -13.65
N TRP A 12 10.73 22.96 -14.21
CA TRP A 12 11.56 22.94 -15.39
C TRP A 12 12.94 22.29 -15.12
N LYS A 13 13.44 22.40 -13.89
CA LYS A 13 14.66 21.73 -13.44
C LYS A 13 14.53 20.21 -13.50
N ASP A 14 13.39 19.68 -13.07
CA ASP A 14 13.12 18.23 -13.12
C ASP A 14 13.09 17.74 -14.57
N ARG A 15 12.47 18.51 -15.46
CA ARG A 15 12.44 18.20 -16.89
C ARG A 15 13.84 18.20 -17.51
N PHE A 16 14.66 19.18 -17.15
CA PHE A 16 16.04 19.25 -17.64
C PHE A 16 16.88 18.07 -17.14
N LEU A 17 16.77 17.71 -15.84
CA LEU A 17 17.47 16.58 -15.26
C LEU A 17 17.03 15.25 -15.89
N LEU A 18 15.73 15.10 -16.16
CA LEU A 18 15.20 13.93 -16.83
C LEU A 18 15.72 13.84 -18.28
N SER A 19 15.72 14.94 -19.02
CA SER A 19 16.25 14.98 -20.39
C SER A 19 17.74 14.61 -20.41
N LYS A 20 18.52 15.18 -19.48
CA LYS A 20 19.94 14.84 -19.33
C LYS A 20 20.12 13.34 -19.04
N PHE A 21 19.32 12.79 -18.12
CA PHE A 21 19.37 11.36 -17.80
C PHE A 21 19.08 10.50 -19.04
N ILE A 22 18.05 10.82 -19.81
CA ILE A 22 17.69 10.08 -21.03
C ILE A 22 18.84 10.13 -22.06
N MET A 23 19.50 11.27 -22.20
CA MET A 23 20.59 11.44 -23.18
C MET A 23 21.91 10.80 -22.76
N THR A 24 22.13 10.56 -21.48
CA THR A 24 23.45 10.14 -20.95
C THR A 24 23.45 8.77 -20.28
N SER A 25 22.29 8.13 -20.14
CA SER A 25 22.20 6.85 -19.42
C SER A 25 22.12 5.67 -20.37
N ASP A 26 22.93 4.67 -20.14
CA ASP A 26 22.90 3.41 -20.88
C ASP A 26 21.81 2.45 -20.36
N LYS A 27 21.25 2.71 -19.17
CA LYS A 27 20.28 1.83 -18.52
C LYS A 27 19.13 2.62 -17.89
N PHE A 28 17.91 2.38 -18.37
CA PHE A 28 16.69 3.07 -17.93
C PHE A 28 15.88 2.32 -16.86
N THR A 29 16.12 1.03 -16.71
CA THR A 29 15.40 0.19 -15.76
C THR A 29 16.35 -0.50 -14.79
N GLN A 30 15.97 -0.61 -13.52
CA GLN A 30 16.76 -1.31 -12.49
C GLN A 30 18.24 -0.86 -12.42
N GLY A 31 18.49 0.41 -12.74
CA GLY A 31 19.84 1.02 -12.78
C GLY A 31 20.25 1.67 -11.45
N SER A 32 21.34 2.43 -11.51
CA SER A 32 21.91 3.12 -10.34
C SER A 32 20.94 4.09 -9.66
N LYS A 33 20.06 4.75 -10.43
CA LYS A 33 19.06 5.68 -9.90
C LYS A 33 18.00 4.98 -9.07
N VAL A 34 17.56 3.78 -9.47
CA VAL A 34 16.61 2.97 -8.67
C VAL A 34 17.26 2.57 -7.36
N ARG A 35 18.50 2.09 -7.38
CA ARG A 35 19.21 1.67 -6.16
C ARG A 35 19.50 2.85 -5.22
N ALA A 36 19.84 4.01 -5.75
CA ALA A 36 20.00 5.22 -4.94
C ALA A 36 18.67 5.60 -4.26
N PHE A 37 17.57 5.58 -5.01
CA PHE A 37 16.24 5.85 -4.45
C PHE A 37 15.83 4.82 -3.37
N GLU A 38 16.02 3.54 -3.63
CA GLU A 38 15.73 2.47 -2.64
C GLU A 38 16.52 2.68 -1.35
N LYS A 39 17.81 3.06 -1.47
CA LYS A 39 18.65 3.34 -0.31
C LYS A 39 18.17 4.58 0.46
N GLU A 40 17.97 5.71 -0.23
CA GLU A 40 17.52 6.96 0.39
C GLU A 40 16.16 6.79 1.07
N TRP A 41 15.25 6.04 0.43
CA TRP A 41 13.94 5.72 1.02
C TRP A 41 14.06 4.84 2.25
N SER A 42 14.94 3.84 2.23
CA SER A 42 15.21 2.99 3.39
C SER A 42 15.77 3.80 4.56
N ASP A 43 16.72 4.68 4.29
CA ASP A 43 17.32 5.57 5.30
C ASP A 43 16.25 6.51 5.89
N TRP A 44 15.39 7.12 5.05
CA TRP A 44 14.34 8.03 5.49
C TRP A 44 13.23 7.33 6.27
N SER A 45 12.80 6.14 5.85
CA SER A 45 11.72 5.38 6.50
C SER A 45 12.21 4.51 7.67
N ASN A 46 13.51 4.54 7.97
CA ASN A 46 14.15 3.69 8.99
C ASN A 46 13.85 2.20 8.79
N THR A 47 13.89 1.75 7.54
CA THR A 47 13.74 0.35 7.17
C THR A 47 15.08 -0.21 6.64
N LYS A 48 15.29 -1.51 6.79
CA LYS A 48 16.53 -2.13 6.32
C LYS A 48 16.65 -2.19 4.80
N TYR A 49 15.53 -2.41 4.13
CA TYR A 49 15.46 -2.53 2.68
C TYR A 49 14.18 -1.90 2.14
N SER A 50 14.27 -1.38 0.93
CA SER A 50 13.14 -0.91 0.15
C SER A 50 13.23 -1.48 -1.26
N VAL A 51 12.09 -1.74 -1.87
CA VAL A 51 11.98 -2.23 -3.23
C VAL A 51 11.12 -1.27 -4.04
N PHE A 52 11.70 -0.66 -5.05
CA PHE A 52 10.98 0.23 -5.96
C PHE A 52 10.19 -0.57 -6.98
N VAL A 53 8.92 -0.22 -7.13
CA VAL A 53 8.00 -0.79 -8.13
C VAL A 53 7.32 0.31 -8.94
N ASN A 54 6.71 -0.04 -10.06
CA ASN A 54 6.15 0.92 -11.02
C ASN A 54 4.85 1.59 -10.55
N SER A 55 4.17 1.06 -9.53
CA SER A 55 2.90 1.60 -9.04
C SER A 55 2.56 1.10 -7.64
N GLY A 56 1.65 1.79 -6.95
CA GLY A 56 1.06 1.33 -5.69
C GLY A 56 0.31 0.00 -5.83
N SER A 57 -0.29 -0.26 -6.98
CA SER A 57 -0.94 -1.55 -7.27
C SER A 57 0.06 -2.71 -7.22
N SER A 58 1.22 -2.53 -7.86
CA SER A 58 2.29 -3.52 -7.82
C SER A 58 2.89 -3.66 -6.43
N ALA A 59 2.99 -2.56 -5.68
CA ALA A 59 3.44 -2.58 -4.30
C ALA A 59 2.50 -3.40 -3.41
N ASN A 60 1.18 -3.19 -3.52
CA ASN A 60 0.18 -3.93 -2.77
C ASN A 60 0.21 -5.44 -3.10
N LEU A 61 0.34 -5.78 -4.39
CA LEU A 61 0.44 -7.18 -4.82
C LEU A 61 1.70 -7.84 -4.26
N LEU A 62 2.85 -7.17 -4.38
CA LEU A 62 4.12 -7.69 -3.88
C LEU A 62 4.12 -7.81 -2.35
N LEU A 63 3.59 -6.81 -1.64
CA LEU A 63 3.47 -6.82 -0.19
C LEU A 63 2.59 -7.98 0.29
N THR A 64 1.40 -8.14 -0.31
CA THR A 64 0.48 -9.23 0.05
C THR A 64 1.11 -10.58 -0.21
N SER A 65 1.76 -10.76 -1.38
CA SER A 65 2.47 -12.00 -1.72
C SER A 65 3.60 -12.29 -0.74
N ALA A 66 4.43 -11.29 -0.43
CA ALA A 66 5.56 -11.47 0.49
C ALA A 66 5.13 -11.83 1.91
N VAL A 67 4.10 -11.15 2.44
CA VAL A 67 3.59 -11.42 3.78
C VAL A 67 2.97 -12.81 3.87
N THR A 68 2.15 -13.17 2.88
CA THR A 68 1.47 -14.49 2.88
C THR A 68 2.46 -15.65 2.71
N GLU A 69 3.53 -15.46 1.94
CA GLU A 69 4.60 -16.43 1.80
C GLU A 69 5.44 -16.55 3.08
N LEU A 70 5.86 -15.41 3.64
CA LEU A 70 6.68 -15.36 4.85
C LEU A 70 6.01 -16.06 6.04
N TYR A 71 4.73 -15.81 6.25
CA TYR A 71 3.96 -16.37 7.33
C TYR A 71 3.23 -17.68 6.97
N LYS A 72 3.47 -18.21 5.76
CA LYS A 72 2.87 -19.45 5.25
C LYS A 72 1.34 -19.48 5.42
N ILE A 73 0.70 -18.35 5.05
CA ILE A 73 -0.74 -18.21 5.15
C ILE A 73 -1.41 -19.15 4.15
N GLU A 74 -2.29 -20.02 4.64
CA GLU A 74 -3.03 -20.95 3.80
C GLU A 74 -3.96 -20.24 2.83
N LYS A 75 -4.14 -20.80 1.64
CA LYS A 75 -5.10 -20.29 0.66
C LYS A 75 -6.51 -20.31 1.24
N ASN A 76 -7.36 -19.41 0.77
CA ASN A 76 -8.70 -19.15 1.29
C ASN A 76 -8.77 -18.50 2.69
N ALA A 77 -7.63 -18.27 3.35
CA ALA A 77 -7.64 -17.46 4.57
C ALA A 77 -8.25 -16.08 4.30
N LYS A 78 -8.82 -15.49 5.32
CA LYS A 78 -9.47 -14.18 5.22
C LYS A 78 -8.48 -13.05 5.48
N ILE A 79 -8.57 -12.03 4.65
CA ILE A 79 -7.82 -10.77 4.81
C ILE A 79 -8.84 -9.65 4.99
N LEU A 80 -8.82 -9.03 6.16
CA LEU A 80 -9.73 -7.95 6.50
C LEU A 80 -9.19 -6.62 5.98
N THR A 81 -10.06 -5.81 5.36
CA THR A 81 -9.72 -4.44 4.93
C THR A 81 -10.94 -3.54 5.03
N SER A 82 -10.73 -2.21 4.90
CA SER A 82 -11.84 -1.26 4.89
C SER A 82 -12.64 -1.36 3.59
N VAL A 83 -13.98 -1.17 3.68
CA VAL A 83 -14.83 -1.00 2.50
C VAL A 83 -14.47 0.27 1.73
N SER A 84 -14.04 1.31 2.42
CA SER A 84 -13.56 2.57 1.81
C SER A 84 -12.06 2.48 1.53
N THR A 85 -11.71 1.72 0.49
CA THR A 85 -10.32 1.60 0.04
C THR A 85 -10.24 1.59 -1.47
N TRP A 86 -9.04 1.77 -2.00
CA TRP A 86 -8.82 1.69 -3.44
C TRP A 86 -8.93 0.24 -3.92
N ALA A 87 -9.48 0.03 -5.12
CA ALA A 87 -9.64 -1.32 -5.68
C ALA A 87 -8.34 -2.13 -5.69
N THR A 88 -7.19 -1.45 -5.84
CA THR A 88 -5.86 -2.09 -5.84
C THR A 88 -5.38 -2.55 -4.47
N THR A 89 -6.08 -2.24 -3.39
CA THR A 89 -5.89 -2.86 -2.08
C THR A 89 -6.56 -4.23 -2.01
N VAL A 90 -7.73 -4.36 -2.64
CA VAL A 90 -8.55 -5.59 -2.63
C VAL A 90 -8.11 -6.59 -3.70
N SER A 91 -7.75 -6.10 -4.89
CA SER A 91 -7.40 -6.97 -6.03
C SER A 91 -6.32 -8.01 -5.71
N PRO A 92 -5.21 -7.69 -5.02
CA PRO A 92 -4.20 -8.67 -4.65
C PRO A 92 -4.72 -9.79 -3.76
N ILE A 93 -5.66 -9.49 -2.86
CA ILE A 93 -6.27 -10.48 -1.98
C ILE A 93 -6.92 -11.57 -2.81
N ILE A 94 -7.73 -11.16 -3.78
CA ILE A 94 -8.47 -12.08 -4.67
C ILE A 94 -7.51 -12.79 -5.63
N GLN A 95 -6.58 -12.04 -6.25
CA GLN A 95 -5.63 -12.59 -7.23
C GLN A 95 -4.73 -13.68 -6.63
N LEU A 96 -4.38 -13.54 -5.36
CA LEU A 96 -3.55 -14.51 -4.65
C LEU A 96 -4.35 -15.66 -4.02
N GLY A 97 -5.67 -15.71 -4.22
CA GLY A 97 -6.53 -16.79 -3.76
C GLY A 97 -6.94 -16.68 -2.29
N TYR A 98 -6.99 -15.46 -1.76
CA TYR A 98 -7.49 -15.15 -0.41
C TYR A 98 -8.91 -14.56 -0.48
N THR A 99 -9.61 -14.57 0.67
CA THR A 99 -10.98 -14.05 0.76
C THR A 99 -10.98 -12.69 1.45
N PRO A 100 -11.38 -11.60 0.74
CA PRO A 100 -11.51 -10.31 1.39
C PRO A 100 -12.70 -10.28 2.35
N VAL A 101 -12.49 -9.71 3.54
CA VAL A 101 -13.53 -9.36 4.50
C VAL A 101 -13.55 -7.86 4.66
N PHE A 102 -14.72 -7.25 4.47
CA PHE A 102 -14.85 -5.81 4.49
C PHE A 102 -15.39 -5.32 5.83
N CYS A 103 -14.65 -4.39 6.43
CA CYS A 103 -15.11 -3.66 7.60
C CYS A 103 -15.63 -2.29 7.19
N ASP A 104 -16.73 -1.86 7.77
CA ASP A 104 -17.30 -0.53 7.56
C ASP A 104 -16.34 0.56 8.02
N THR A 105 -16.58 1.77 7.52
CA THR A 105 -15.76 2.95 7.75
C THR A 105 -16.45 3.87 8.75
N ASP A 106 -15.74 4.27 9.80
CA ASP A 106 -16.12 5.35 10.67
C ASP A 106 -15.98 6.69 9.93
N LEU A 107 -17.07 7.44 9.85
CA LEU A 107 -17.11 8.73 9.15
C LEU A 107 -16.32 9.84 9.85
N GLY A 108 -15.97 9.67 11.11
CA GLY A 108 -15.20 10.65 11.88
C GLY A 108 -13.70 10.60 11.59
N ASN A 109 -13.16 9.40 11.27
CA ASN A 109 -11.72 9.20 11.07
C ASN A 109 -11.38 8.52 9.74
N PHE A 110 -12.37 8.14 8.94
CA PHE A 110 -12.24 7.43 7.67
C PHE A 110 -11.46 6.10 7.77
N CYS A 111 -11.43 5.52 8.96
CA CYS A 111 -10.83 4.24 9.23
C CYS A 111 -11.89 3.19 9.55
N PHE A 112 -11.52 2.07 10.12
CA PHE A 112 -12.46 1.02 10.50
C PHE A 112 -13.46 1.51 11.57
N ASP A 113 -14.74 1.17 11.38
CA ASP A 113 -15.72 1.18 12.47
C ASP A 113 -15.33 0.10 13.47
N LEU A 114 -14.92 0.51 14.67
CA LEU A 114 -14.43 -0.40 15.69
C LEU A 114 -15.49 -1.38 16.19
N SER A 115 -16.76 -0.99 16.19
CA SER A 115 -17.88 -1.87 16.57
C SER A 115 -18.08 -2.98 15.55
N HIS A 116 -18.00 -2.65 14.26
CA HIS A 116 -18.07 -3.62 13.17
C HIS A 116 -16.82 -4.50 13.13
N LEU A 117 -15.63 -3.91 13.31
CA LEU A 117 -14.38 -4.67 13.39
C LEU A 117 -14.44 -5.75 14.48
N LYS A 118 -14.92 -5.39 15.67
CA LYS A 118 -15.12 -6.35 16.77
C LYS A 118 -16.06 -7.50 16.40
N LYS A 119 -17.20 -7.18 15.78
CA LYS A 119 -18.16 -8.21 15.30
C LYS A 119 -17.49 -9.16 14.29
N LEU A 120 -16.74 -8.62 13.33
CA LEU A 120 -16.04 -9.43 12.32
C LEU A 120 -14.96 -10.32 12.96
N SER A 121 -14.21 -9.78 13.93
CA SER A 121 -13.20 -10.53 14.67
C SER A 121 -13.80 -11.68 15.47
N GLU A 122 -14.97 -11.47 16.07
CA GLU A 122 -15.71 -12.53 16.79
C GLU A 122 -16.32 -13.56 15.81
N GLN A 123 -16.84 -13.10 14.67
CA GLN A 123 -17.46 -13.95 13.65
C GLN A 123 -16.45 -14.87 12.97
N TYR A 124 -15.30 -14.33 12.59
CA TYR A 124 -14.32 -15.07 11.80
C TYR A 124 -13.11 -15.57 12.58
N LYS A 125 -12.93 -15.11 13.82
CA LYS A 125 -11.87 -15.57 14.75
C LYS A 125 -10.55 -15.89 14.04
N GLU A 126 -10.17 -17.17 14.07
CA GLU A 126 -8.93 -17.66 13.49
C GLU A 126 -8.85 -17.64 11.96
N GLU A 127 -9.93 -17.37 11.26
CA GLU A 127 -9.91 -17.32 9.80
C GLU A 127 -9.29 -16.02 9.25
N ILE A 128 -9.40 -14.91 9.98
CA ILE A 128 -8.72 -13.65 9.61
C ILE A 128 -7.25 -13.78 10.00
N LYS A 129 -6.37 -13.80 8.99
CA LYS A 129 -4.91 -13.91 9.18
C LYS A 129 -4.18 -12.61 8.97
N ILE A 130 -4.77 -11.67 8.26
CA ILE A 130 -4.16 -10.37 7.95
C ILE A 130 -5.23 -9.28 8.05
N ILE A 131 -4.84 -8.13 8.59
CA ILE A 131 -5.60 -6.89 8.51
C ILE A 131 -4.82 -5.93 7.61
N PHE A 132 -5.41 -5.56 6.49
CA PHE A 132 -4.82 -4.62 5.54
C PHE A 132 -5.41 -3.22 5.80
N VAL A 133 -4.62 -2.36 6.44
CA VAL A 133 -5.09 -1.07 6.96
C VAL A 133 -4.69 0.08 6.01
N PRO A 134 -5.61 0.68 5.27
CA PRO A 134 -5.33 1.90 4.53
C PRO A 134 -5.37 3.12 5.46
N HIS A 135 -4.38 4.00 5.37
CA HIS A 135 -4.40 5.33 5.98
C HIS A 135 -5.04 6.32 5.01
N LEU A 136 -6.36 6.27 4.91
CA LEU A 136 -7.11 7.01 3.89
C LEU A 136 -6.87 8.52 4.01
N LEU A 137 -6.57 9.18 2.90
CA LEU A 137 -6.26 10.62 2.84
C LEU A 137 -5.11 11.07 3.77
N GLY A 138 -4.24 10.15 4.20
CA GLY A 138 -3.18 10.43 5.15
C GLY A 138 -3.62 10.48 6.62
N LEU A 139 -4.87 10.18 6.91
CA LEU A 139 -5.38 10.07 8.27
C LEU A 139 -4.87 8.77 8.90
N LYS A 140 -4.20 8.91 10.03
CA LYS A 140 -3.63 7.75 10.71
C LYS A 140 -4.72 6.87 11.31
N ALA A 141 -4.79 5.64 10.86
CA ALA A 141 -5.65 4.63 11.49
C ALA A 141 -5.20 4.36 12.92
N PRO A 142 -6.12 4.18 13.88
CA PRO A 142 -5.79 3.87 15.27
C PRO A 142 -5.33 2.41 15.41
N VAL A 143 -4.17 2.08 14.84
CA VAL A 143 -3.64 0.69 14.76
C VAL A 143 -3.41 0.05 16.13
N SER A 144 -3.33 0.82 17.19
CA SER A 144 -3.16 0.30 18.56
C SER A 144 -4.40 -0.39 19.14
N VAL A 145 -5.53 -0.37 18.42
CA VAL A 145 -6.79 -1.01 18.82
C VAL A 145 -7.10 -2.27 18.01
N TYR A 146 -6.24 -2.66 17.07
CA TYR A 146 -6.39 -3.86 16.22
C TYR A 146 -5.43 -5.02 16.72
#